data_77a075a0dda46350f4598d7f975355ca
#
_entry.id   77a075a0dda46350f4598d7f975355ca
#
_cell.length_a   1.000
_cell.length_b   1.000
_cell.length_c   1.000
_cell.angle_alpha   90.00
_cell.angle_beta   90.00
_cell.angle_gamma   90.00
#
_symmetry.space_group_name_H-M   'P 1'
#
loop_
_entity.id
_entity.type
_entity.pdbx_description
1 polymer ?
#
loop_
_entity_poly.entity_id
_entity_poly.type
_entity_poly.pdbx_seq_one_letter_code
_entity_poly.pdbx_strand_id
1 'polypeptide(L)'
;VIAFIYIIRKGEDRAVNIPAIKEMTLSGQVAGKEVQMALTQIGDSLYGSYSYKHINNPIQLTGKKIGVDYIIDETVNGKKTGTFKLFDGEYNGGSFFLGDWSNGKRKFNVQLNYTNYKILPSTDADHPFVGEWKYEKEDGTLVNCSLSLYNRDIDDDYGKITSWVNDDWHEYEIDSILSLEGRKAVVQAKYDNRQKITLVYDSSNRSLSVDIDQQGTYVLSLNQEGNNLR
;
A
#
# COMPACT_ATOMS: atom_id res chain seq x y z
N VAL A 1 -0.41 -0.90 46.51
CA VAL A 1 -0.60 -1.80 45.34
C VAL A 1 -1.88 -1.38 44.66
N ILE A 2 -1.78 -0.64 43.55
CA ILE A 2 -2.95 -0.23 42.76
C ILE A 2 -2.96 -1.17 41.53
N ALA A 3 -3.93 -2.08 41.49
CA ALA A 3 -4.15 -2.95 40.35
C ALA A 3 -4.88 -2.16 39.26
N PHE A 4 -4.24 -1.93 38.15
CA PHE A 4 -4.90 -1.45 36.95
C PHE A 4 -5.61 -2.63 36.25
N ILE A 5 -6.93 -2.62 36.29
CA ILE A 5 -7.75 -3.56 35.51
C ILE A 5 -7.84 -3.02 34.12
N TYR A 6 -7.11 -3.64 33.17
CA TYR A 6 -7.31 -3.43 31.74
C TYR A 6 -8.60 -4.12 31.31
N ILE A 7 -9.63 -3.33 31.04
CA ILE A 7 -10.84 -3.84 30.37
C ILE A 7 -10.52 -3.92 28.88
N ILE A 8 -10.13 -5.10 28.41
CA ILE A 8 -10.10 -5.40 27.00
C ILE A 8 -11.57 -5.42 26.53
N ARG A 9 -12.02 -4.38 25.86
CA ARG A 9 -13.26 -4.45 25.09
C ARG A 9 -13.05 -5.49 24.01
N LYS A 10 -13.78 -6.60 24.07
CA LYS A 10 -13.95 -7.53 22.95
C LYS A 10 -14.43 -6.69 21.74
N GLY A 11 -13.52 -6.42 20.81
CA GLY A 11 -13.91 -5.89 19.51
C GLY A 11 -14.80 -6.95 18.85
N GLU A 12 -15.92 -6.53 18.32
CA GLU A 12 -16.72 -7.37 17.43
C GLU A 12 -15.80 -7.82 16.29
N ASP A 13 -15.75 -9.12 16.01
CA ASP A 13 -15.05 -9.70 14.87
C ASP A 13 -15.65 -9.12 13.57
N ARG A 14 -15.23 -7.93 13.18
CA ARG A 14 -15.46 -7.43 11.83
C ARG A 14 -14.53 -8.21 10.93
N ALA A 15 -15.09 -9.12 10.16
CA ALA A 15 -14.37 -9.73 9.05
C ALA A 15 -13.73 -8.59 8.25
N VAL A 16 -12.41 -8.46 8.31
CA VAL A 16 -11.67 -7.49 7.52
C VAL A 16 -11.94 -7.86 6.06
N ASN A 17 -12.65 -6.99 5.36
CA ASN A 17 -12.94 -7.23 3.95
C ASN A 17 -11.68 -6.90 3.16
N ILE A 18 -10.80 -7.90 3.04
CA ILE A 18 -9.53 -7.75 2.33
C ILE A 18 -9.84 -7.60 0.85
N PRO A 19 -9.52 -6.47 0.22
CA PRO A 19 -9.87 -6.22 -1.16
C PRO A 19 -9.04 -7.10 -2.10
N ALA A 20 -9.63 -7.60 -3.17
CA ALA A 20 -8.90 -8.33 -4.19
C ALA A 20 -7.80 -7.47 -4.81
N ILE A 21 -6.64 -8.07 -5.02
CA ILE A 21 -5.54 -7.44 -5.76
C ILE A 21 -5.80 -7.64 -7.25
N LYS A 22 -5.77 -6.54 -8.01
CA LYS A 22 -5.87 -6.58 -9.47
C LYS A 22 -4.55 -6.16 -10.07
N GLU A 23 -3.92 -7.05 -10.79
CA GLU A 23 -2.71 -6.76 -11.57
C GLU A 23 -3.09 -6.52 -13.03
N MET A 24 -2.67 -5.40 -13.57
CA MET A 24 -2.98 -4.95 -14.91
C MET A 24 -1.70 -4.62 -15.65
N THR A 25 -1.49 -5.24 -16.79
CA THR A 25 -0.45 -4.82 -17.75
C THR A 25 -1.13 -4.22 -18.96
N LEU A 26 -0.69 -3.05 -19.33
CA LEU A 26 -1.32 -2.22 -20.36
C LEU A 26 -0.28 -1.81 -21.40
N SER A 27 -0.71 -1.69 -22.64
CA SER A 27 0.10 -1.11 -23.71
C SER A 27 -0.71 -0.13 -24.54
N GLY A 28 -0.07 0.92 -25.02
CA GLY A 28 -0.76 1.91 -25.83
C GLY A 28 0.07 3.17 -26.05
N GLN A 29 -0.57 4.33 -26.04
CA GLN A 29 0.10 5.58 -26.34
C GLN A 29 -0.22 6.67 -25.32
N VAL A 30 0.83 7.43 -24.98
CA VAL A 30 0.75 8.69 -24.23
C VAL A 30 1.46 9.76 -25.06
N ALA A 31 0.77 10.84 -25.43
CA ALA A 31 1.31 11.89 -26.29
C ALA A 31 1.85 11.36 -27.65
N GLY A 32 1.20 10.34 -28.22
CA GLY A 32 1.62 9.72 -29.48
C GLY A 32 2.87 8.82 -29.37
N LYS A 33 3.39 8.58 -28.16
CA LYS A 33 4.52 7.69 -27.93
C LYS A 33 4.05 6.38 -27.32
N GLU A 34 4.54 5.27 -27.83
CA GLU A 34 4.23 3.95 -27.30
C GLU A 34 4.76 3.77 -25.88
N VAL A 35 3.91 3.23 -25.02
CA VAL A 35 4.20 2.95 -23.60
C VAL A 35 3.78 1.55 -23.22
N GLN A 36 4.46 1.03 -22.21
CA GLN A 36 4.03 -0.14 -21.43
C GLN A 36 3.83 0.31 -19.99
N MET A 37 2.68 -0.04 -19.41
CA MET A 37 2.30 0.33 -18.05
C MET A 37 1.93 -0.93 -17.27
N ALA A 38 2.42 -1.03 -16.05
CA ALA A 38 2.02 -2.03 -15.08
C ALA A 38 1.36 -1.31 -13.90
N LEU A 39 0.14 -1.71 -13.57
CA LEU A 39 -0.62 -1.18 -12.44
C LEU A 39 -1.10 -2.31 -11.54
N THR A 40 -1.04 -2.08 -10.25
CA THR A 40 -1.66 -2.90 -9.22
C THR A 40 -2.72 -2.07 -8.54
N GLN A 41 -3.94 -2.56 -8.52
CA GLN A 41 -5.06 -2.00 -7.76
C GLN A 41 -5.32 -2.85 -6.54
N ILE A 42 -5.41 -2.22 -5.37
CA ILE A 42 -5.77 -2.83 -4.10
C ILE A 42 -6.81 -1.94 -3.43
N GLY A 43 -8.03 -2.42 -3.31
CA GLY A 43 -9.16 -1.54 -2.97
C GLY A 43 -9.27 -0.41 -3.99
N ASP A 44 -9.24 0.83 -3.49
CA ASP A 44 -9.23 2.03 -4.33
C ASP A 44 -7.83 2.55 -4.64
N SER A 45 -6.79 2.00 -4.03
CA SER A 45 -5.41 2.45 -4.22
C SER A 45 -4.79 1.84 -5.48
N LEU A 46 -3.98 2.65 -6.17
CA LEU A 46 -3.29 2.28 -7.41
C LEU A 46 -1.79 2.54 -7.28
N TYR A 47 -1.01 1.56 -7.69
CA TYR A 47 0.45 1.60 -7.66
C TYR A 47 0.99 1.01 -8.95
N GLY A 48 2.14 1.48 -9.40
CA GLY A 48 2.75 0.90 -10.56
C GLY A 48 3.83 1.75 -11.19
N SER A 49 4.10 1.46 -12.44
CA SER A 49 5.04 2.23 -13.25
C SER A 49 4.70 2.11 -14.72
N TYR A 50 5.23 3.02 -15.51
CA TYR A 50 5.22 2.90 -16.94
C TYR A 50 6.57 3.30 -17.55
N SER A 51 6.84 2.81 -18.73
CA SER A 51 8.01 3.20 -19.51
C SER A 51 7.62 3.47 -20.96
N TYR A 52 8.33 4.39 -21.59
CA TYR A 52 8.27 4.55 -23.03
C TYR A 52 9.01 3.39 -23.70
N LYS A 53 8.47 2.88 -24.82
CA LYS A 53 9.14 1.86 -25.63
C LYS A 53 10.56 2.33 -25.99
N HIS A 54 11.53 1.48 -25.81
CA HIS A 54 12.96 1.76 -25.99
C HIS A 54 13.63 2.65 -24.92
N ILE A 55 12.94 3.01 -23.85
CA ILE A 55 13.52 3.76 -22.72
C ILE A 55 13.35 2.92 -21.46
N ASN A 56 14.42 2.26 -21.01
CA ASN A 56 14.44 1.43 -19.79
C ASN A 56 14.52 2.27 -18.51
N ASN A 57 13.68 3.29 -18.38
CA ASN A 57 13.61 4.10 -17.18
C ASN A 57 12.15 4.17 -16.71
N PRO A 58 11.73 3.32 -15.77
CA PRO A 58 10.36 3.30 -15.31
C PRO A 58 10.02 4.57 -14.55
N ILE A 59 8.87 5.13 -14.89
CA ILE A 59 8.28 6.29 -14.24
C ILE A 59 7.24 5.78 -13.24
N GLN A 60 7.35 6.20 -11.99
CA GLN A 60 6.51 5.72 -10.91
C GLN A 60 5.11 6.31 -10.98
N LEU A 61 4.13 5.49 -10.62
CA LEU A 61 2.71 5.81 -10.60
C LEU A 61 2.11 5.49 -9.24
N THR A 62 1.36 6.46 -8.72
CA THR A 62 0.53 6.26 -7.53
C THR A 62 -0.82 6.93 -7.75
N GLY A 63 -1.91 6.35 -7.25
CA GLY A 63 -3.22 6.93 -7.53
C GLY A 63 -4.35 6.28 -6.78
N LYS A 64 -5.56 6.68 -7.17
CA LYS A 64 -6.80 6.16 -6.60
C LYS A 64 -7.85 5.96 -7.70
N LYS A 65 -8.70 4.95 -7.50
CA LYS A 65 -9.95 4.78 -8.20
C LYS A 65 -11.04 5.55 -7.44
N ILE A 66 -11.75 6.46 -8.11
CA ILE A 66 -12.83 7.26 -7.54
C ILE A 66 -14.06 7.07 -8.41
N GLY A 67 -14.98 6.22 -7.99
CA GLY A 67 -16.09 5.79 -8.83
C GLY A 67 -15.60 5.04 -10.06
N VAL A 68 -15.83 5.62 -11.25
CA VAL A 68 -15.38 5.06 -12.54
C VAL A 68 -14.04 5.62 -13.01
N ASP A 69 -13.56 6.69 -12.38
CA ASP A 69 -12.32 7.38 -12.75
C ASP A 69 -11.12 6.79 -12.02
N TYR A 70 -10.00 6.69 -12.72
CA TYR A 70 -8.68 6.36 -12.20
C TYR A 70 -7.82 7.62 -12.24
N ILE A 71 -7.50 8.17 -11.09
CA ILE A 71 -6.67 9.36 -10.97
C ILE A 71 -5.28 8.90 -10.51
N ILE A 72 -4.29 9.02 -11.41
CA ILE A 72 -2.96 8.44 -11.21
C ILE A 72 -1.90 9.52 -11.39
N ASP A 73 -1.12 9.76 -10.36
CA ASP A 73 -0.03 10.72 -10.37
C ASP A 73 1.26 10.08 -10.87
N GLU A 74 1.90 10.76 -11.78
CA GLU A 74 3.22 10.43 -12.30
C GLU A 74 4.29 11.11 -11.44
N THR A 75 5.30 10.36 -11.04
CA THR A 75 6.37 10.84 -10.18
C THR A 75 7.74 10.46 -10.74
N VAL A 76 8.61 11.45 -10.87
CA VAL A 76 10.01 11.28 -11.27
C VAL A 76 10.91 11.89 -10.20
N ASN A 77 11.82 11.11 -9.66
CA ASN A 77 12.74 11.55 -8.58
C ASN A 77 11.99 12.18 -7.38
N GLY A 78 10.85 11.58 -6.98
CA GLY A 78 10.03 12.04 -5.86
C GLY A 78 9.22 13.31 -6.14
N LYS A 79 9.21 13.83 -7.36
CA LYS A 79 8.43 15.01 -7.75
C LYS A 79 7.31 14.62 -8.70
N LYS A 80 6.11 15.08 -8.42
CA LYS A 80 4.97 14.93 -9.33
C LYS A 80 5.24 15.68 -10.62
N THR A 81 5.14 14.98 -11.74
CA THR A 81 5.41 15.50 -13.09
C THR A 81 4.16 15.55 -13.97
N GLY A 82 3.14 14.76 -13.64
CA GLY A 82 1.87 14.74 -14.35
C GLY A 82 0.79 13.96 -13.59
N THR A 83 -0.41 13.95 -14.16
CA THR A 83 -1.55 13.18 -13.66
C THR A 83 -2.28 12.58 -14.85
N PHE A 84 -2.53 11.28 -14.77
CA PHE A 84 -3.48 10.59 -15.62
C PHE A 84 -4.88 10.69 -15.00
N LYS A 85 -5.87 11.02 -15.81
CA LYS A 85 -7.28 10.83 -15.51
C LYS A 85 -7.85 9.87 -16.55
N LEU A 86 -8.09 8.63 -16.15
CA LEU A 86 -8.48 7.54 -17.02
C LEU A 86 -9.82 6.97 -16.58
N PHE A 87 -10.54 6.36 -17.49
CA PHE A 87 -11.71 5.54 -17.21
C PHE A 87 -11.58 4.19 -17.91
N ASP A 88 -12.12 3.17 -17.26
CA ASP A 88 -12.15 1.79 -17.74
C ASP A 88 -13.32 1.59 -18.70
N GLY A 89 -13.11 0.92 -19.79
CA GLY A 89 -14.12 0.66 -20.79
C GLY A 89 -13.95 -0.69 -21.46
N GLU A 90 -15.04 -1.16 -22.06
CA GLU A 90 -15.07 -2.37 -22.91
C GLU A 90 -15.61 -2.02 -24.28
N TYR A 91 -14.94 -2.52 -25.32
CA TYR A 91 -15.39 -2.42 -26.69
C TYR A 91 -14.97 -3.65 -27.49
N ASN A 92 -15.89 -4.27 -28.19
CA ASN A 92 -15.67 -5.49 -29.00
C ASN A 92 -14.95 -6.64 -28.24
N GLY A 93 -15.27 -6.81 -26.95
CA GLY A 93 -14.66 -7.84 -26.11
C GLY A 93 -13.24 -7.54 -25.62
N GLY A 94 -12.72 -6.34 -25.90
CA GLY A 94 -11.45 -5.86 -25.37
C GLY A 94 -11.65 -4.79 -24.29
N SER A 95 -10.92 -4.90 -23.21
CA SER A 95 -10.89 -3.90 -22.14
C SER A 95 -9.77 -2.88 -22.39
N PHE A 96 -10.01 -1.63 -22.08
CA PHE A 96 -9.07 -0.54 -22.28
C PHE A 96 -9.24 0.56 -21.26
N PHE A 97 -8.18 1.37 -21.09
CA PHE A 97 -8.27 2.67 -20.44
C PHE A 97 -8.24 3.80 -21.48
N LEU A 98 -9.18 4.72 -21.37
CA LEU A 98 -9.19 5.98 -22.11
C LEU A 98 -9.15 7.16 -21.17
N GLY A 99 -8.60 8.26 -21.63
CA GLY A 99 -8.59 9.51 -20.89
C GLY A 99 -7.45 10.43 -21.29
N ASP A 100 -6.92 11.13 -20.30
CA ASP A 100 -5.93 12.18 -20.51
C ASP A 100 -4.76 12.04 -19.54
N TRP A 101 -3.59 12.48 -19.97
CA TRP A 101 -2.46 12.86 -19.14
C TRP A 101 -2.28 14.36 -19.17
N SER A 102 -2.02 14.98 -18.02
CA SER A 102 -1.78 16.43 -17.92
C SER A 102 -0.73 16.77 -16.87
N ASN A 103 0.08 17.78 -17.14
CA ASN A 103 1.01 18.40 -16.18
C ASN A 103 0.64 19.84 -15.81
N GLY A 104 -0.61 20.23 -16.06
CA GLY A 104 -1.12 21.57 -15.83
C GLY A 104 -0.81 22.57 -16.98
N LYS A 105 0.22 22.30 -17.79
CA LYS A 105 0.59 23.12 -18.95
C LYS A 105 0.25 22.45 -20.28
N ARG A 106 0.32 21.14 -20.33
CA ARG A 106 0.04 20.31 -21.49
C ARG A 106 -0.94 19.23 -21.13
N LYS A 107 -1.78 18.85 -22.08
CA LYS A 107 -2.75 17.77 -21.97
C LYS A 107 -2.65 16.90 -23.20
N PHE A 108 -2.61 15.58 -23.02
CA PHE A 108 -2.52 14.61 -24.08
C PHE A 108 -3.54 13.50 -23.88
N ASN A 109 -4.13 13.06 -24.98
CA ASN A 109 -5.00 11.89 -24.94
C ASN A 109 -4.19 10.64 -24.64
N VAL A 110 -4.80 9.74 -23.90
CA VAL A 110 -4.24 8.45 -23.51
C VAL A 110 -5.20 7.35 -23.91
N GLN A 111 -4.65 6.33 -24.57
CA GLN A 111 -5.36 5.10 -24.86
C GLN A 111 -4.44 3.93 -24.55
N LEU A 112 -4.86 3.08 -23.62
CA LEU A 112 -4.13 1.90 -23.18
C LEU A 112 -5.04 0.69 -23.27
N ASN A 113 -4.56 -0.39 -23.87
CA ASN A 113 -5.27 -1.65 -23.97
C ASN A 113 -4.70 -2.62 -22.94
N TYR A 114 -5.54 -3.43 -22.32
CA TYR A 114 -5.08 -4.50 -21.45
C TYR A 114 -4.34 -5.56 -22.27
N THR A 115 -3.12 -5.86 -21.90
CA THR A 115 -2.34 -6.97 -22.44
C THR A 115 -2.34 -8.15 -21.48
N ASN A 116 -2.51 -7.90 -20.20
CA ASN A 116 -2.75 -8.91 -19.16
C ASN A 116 -3.60 -8.31 -18.04
N TYR A 117 -4.48 -9.14 -17.50
CA TYR A 117 -5.31 -8.79 -16.36
C TYR A 117 -5.46 -10.00 -15.45
N LYS A 118 -5.14 -9.84 -14.17
CA LYS A 118 -5.21 -10.91 -13.18
C LYS A 118 -5.86 -10.38 -11.92
N ILE A 119 -6.82 -11.13 -11.41
CA ILE A 119 -7.38 -10.92 -10.08
C ILE A 119 -6.76 -11.97 -9.18
N LEU A 120 -6.06 -11.53 -8.16
CA LEU A 120 -5.54 -12.39 -7.11
C LEU A 120 -6.60 -12.47 -6.00
N PRO A 121 -6.95 -13.68 -5.55
CA PRO A 121 -7.89 -13.81 -4.45
C PRO A 121 -7.30 -13.18 -3.20
N SER A 122 -8.15 -12.53 -2.42
CA SER A 122 -7.78 -11.97 -1.13
C SER A 122 -7.68 -13.09 -0.10
N THR A 123 -6.53 -13.69 0.05
CA THR A 123 -6.21 -14.52 1.20
C THR A 123 -5.25 -13.77 2.11
N ASP A 124 -5.30 -13.98 3.41
CA ASP A 124 -4.37 -13.33 4.36
C ASP A 124 -2.90 -13.52 3.98
N ALA A 125 -2.59 -14.62 3.26
CA ALA A 125 -1.26 -14.92 2.75
C ALA A 125 -0.79 -13.98 1.62
N ASP A 126 -1.72 -13.35 0.89
CA ASP A 126 -1.43 -12.51 -0.29
C ASP A 126 -1.38 -11.01 0.06
N HIS A 127 -1.71 -10.65 1.31
CA HIS A 127 -1.71 -9.28 1.79
C HIS A 127 -0.65 -9.06 2.89
N PRO A 128 0.60 -8.87 2.50
CA PRO A 128 1.72 -8.82 3.44
C PRO A 128 1.63 -7.68 4.47
N PHE A 129 0.78 -6.68 4.25
CA PHE A 129 0.66 -5.50 5.11
C PHE A 129 -0.74 -5.36 5.72
N VAL A 130 -1.39 -6.50 5.97
CA VAL A 130 -2.65 -6.58 6.72
C VAL A 130 -2.46 -7.57 7.87
N GLY A 131 -2.88 -7.19 9.06
CA GLY A 131 -2.84 -8.04 10.24
C GLY A 131 -2.10 -7.44 11.43
N GLU A 132 -1.97 -8.23 12.44
CA GLU A 132 -1.27 -7.89 13.67
C GLU A 132 0.07 -8.62 13.74
N TRP A 133 1.13 -7.88 14.00
CA TRP A 133 2.49 -8.35 14.04
C TRP A 133 3.10 -8.00 15.38
N LYS A 134 3.89 -8.91 15.94
CA LYS A 134 4.50 -8.73 17.25
C LYS A 134 5.97 -9.11 17.24
N TYR A 135 6.76 -8.32 17.95
CA TYR A 135 8.12 -8.60 18.34
C TYR A 135 8.25 -8.36 19.84
N GLU A 136 8.83 -9.31 20.54
CA GLU A 136 9.02 -9.24 21.99
C GLU A 136 10.34 -9.89 22.37
N LYS A 137 11.09 -9.24 23.23
CA LYS A 137 12.34 -9.76 23.82
C LYS A 137 12.26 -9.86 25.33
N GLU A 138 13.13 -10.69 25.90
CA GLU A 138 13.26 -10.87 27.35
C GLU A 138 13.70 -9.58 28.08
N ASP A 139 14.35 -8.64 27.40
CA ASP A 139 14.76 -7.35 27.92
C ASP A 139 13.60 -6.34 28.05
N GLY A 140 12.38 -6.73 27.72
CA GLY A 140 11.18 -5.89 27.75
C GLY A 140 10.93 -5.11 26.48
N THR A 141 11.80 -5.22 25.45
CA THR A 141 11.54 -4.60 24.15
C THR A 141 10.31 -5.22 23.49
N LEU A 142 9.33 -4.40 23.17
CA LEU A 142 8.08 -4.81 22.52
C LEU A 142 7.78 -3.91 21.34
N VAL A 143 7.49 -4.51 20.18
CA VAL A 143 6.98 -3.78 19.01
C VAL A 143 5.74 -4.49 18.51
N ASN A 144 4.62 -3.78 18.46
CA ASN A 144 3.38 -4.26 17.87
C ASN A 144 3.06 -3.43 16.63
N CYS A 145 2.52 -4.09 15.62
CA CYS A 145 2.16 -3.47 14.37
C CYS A 145 0.79 -4.00 13.92
N SER A 146 -0.21 -3.14 13.93
CA SER A 146 -1.53 -3.41 13.38
C SER A 146 -1.65 -2.65 12.06
N LEU A 147 -1.77 -3.37 10.96
CA LEU A 147 -1.70 -2.80 9.61
C LEU A 147 -2.95 -3.12 8.79
N SER A 148 -3.38 -2.15 8.03
CA SER A 148 -4.40 -2.28 6.98
C SER A 148 -4.06 -1.34 5.81
N LEU A 149 -2.86 -1.50 5.21
CA LEU A 149 -2.35 -0.56 4.21
C LEU A 149 -3.21 -0.46 2.94
N TYR A 150 -4.17 -1.36 2.76
CA TYR A 150 -5.05 -1.38 1.59
C TYR A 150 -6.36 -0.63 1.81
N ASN A 151 -6.75 -0.43 3.07
CA ASN A 151 -7.96 0.28 3.45
C ASN A 151 -7.64 1.23 4.61
N ARG A 152 -8.18 2.43 4.58
CA ARG A 152 -8.23 3.27 5.76
C ARG A 152 -9.29 2.75 6.71
N ASP A 153 -9.03 2.79 7.99
CA ASP A 153 -10.01 2.44 9.01
C ASP A 153 -10.96 3.61 9.32
N ILE A 154 -11.75 3.46 10.38
CA ILE A 154 -12.73 4.48 10.81
C ILE A 154 -12.04 5.77 11.26
N ASP A 155 -10.80 5.67 11.76
CA ASP A 155 -10.00 6.80 12.23
C ASP A 155 -9.19 7.46 11.10
N ASP A 156 -9.44 7.03 9.86
CA ASP A 156 -8.83 7.53 8.61
C ASP A 156 -7.30 7.33 8.56
N ASP A 157 -6.80 6.24 9.16
CA ASP A 157 -5.40 5.83 9.09
C ASP A 157 -5.22 4.47 8.37
N TYR A 158 -3.99 4.08 8.10
CA TYR A 158 -3.61 2.82 7.46
C TYR A 158 -3.10 1.79 8.46
N GLY A 159 -3.18 2.09 9.74
CA GLY A 159 -2.73 1.23 10.82
C GLY A 159 -1.82 1.96 11.79
N LYS A 160 -1.31 1.20 12.73
CA LYS A 160 -0.59 1.71 13.89
C LYS A 160 0.60 0.84 14.22
N ILE A 161 1.70 1.47 14.56
CA ILE A 161 2.87 0.81 15.09
C ILE A 161 3.11 1.36 16.50
N THR A 162 3.26 0.48 17.47
CA THR A 162 3.62 0.84 18.82
C THR A 162 4.92 0.17 19.21
N SER A 163 5.81 0.89 19.86
CA SER A 163 7.06 0.33 20.35
C SER A 163 7.33 0.73 21.81
N TRP A 164 7.80 -0.23 22.56
CA TRP A 164 8.35 -0.03 23.91
C TRP A 164 9.80 -0.45 23.88
N VAL A 165 10.70 0.52 23.87
CA VAL A 165 12.15 0.30 23.73
C VAL A 165 12.87 1.17 24.73
N ASN A 166 13.76 0.57 25.57
CA ASN A 166 14.51 1.28 26.60
C ASN A 166 13.62 2.10 27.57
N ASP A 167 12.49 1.52 27.98
CA ASP A 167 11.48 2.16 28.83
C ASP A 167 10.76 3.38 28.22
N ASP A 168 10.96 3.63 26.94
CA ASP A 168 10.26 4.65 26.16
C ASP A 168 9.13 4.05 25.32
N TRP A 169 7.95 4.65 25.41
CA TRP A 169 6.78 4.28 24.60
C TRP A 169 6.64 5.21 23.41
N HIS A 170 6.53 4.64 22.23
CA HIS A 170 6.27 5.37 21.01
C HIS A 170 5.06 4.79 20.27
N GLU A 171 4.30 5.67 19.66
CA GLU A 171 3.13 5.32 18.86
C GLU A 171 3.17 6.06 17.53
N TYR A 172 3.04 5.31 16.44
CA TYR A 172 3.06 5.81 15.06
C TYR A 172 1.76 5.44 14.38
N GLU A 173 0.86 6.42 14.23
CA GLU A 173 -0.30 6.29 13.34
C GLU A 173 0.16 6.50 11.90
N ILE A 174 -0.20 5.58 11.00
CA ILE A 174 0.21 5.63 9.60
C ILE A 174 -0.79 6.50 8.81
N ASP A 175 -0.38 7.70 8.49
CA ASP A 175 -1.21 8.69 7.78
C ASP A 175 -1.15 8.51 6.25
N SER A 176 -0.01 8.15 5.71
CA SER A 176 0.19 8.07 4.28
C SER A 176 1.14 6.96 3.84
N ILE A 177 0.85 6.41 2.66
CA ILE A 177 1.71 5.45 1.98
C ILE A 177 2.52 6.20 0.94
N LEU A 178 3.84 6.24 1.13
CA LEU A 178 4.76 6.94 0.24
C LEU A 178 5.15 6.07 -0.96
N SER A 179 5.30 4.76 -0.74
CA SER A 179 5.44 3.75 -1.80
C SER A 179 4.94 2.40 -1.32
N LEU A 180 4.45 1.58 -2.24
CA LEU A 180 4.08 0.19 -2.02
C LEU A 180 4.47 -0.61 -3.26
N GLU A 181 5.52 -1.41 -3.14
CA GLU A 181 6.09 -2.19 -4.23
C GLU A 181 6.21 -3.65 -3.81
N GLY A 182 5.27 -4.47 -4.25
CA GLY A 182 5.25 -5.89 -3.92
C GLY A 182 5.25 -6.13 -2.40
N ARG A 183 6.39 -6.52 -1.87
CA ARG A 183 6.59 -6.85 -0.44
C ARG A 183 7.30 -5.76 0.36
N LYS A 184 7.44 -4.58 -0.20
CA LYS A 184 8.03 -3.42 0.46
C LYS A 184 7.06 -2.26 0.44
N ALA A 185 6.82 -1.68 1.61
CA ALA A 185 6.10 -0.43 1.75
C ALA A 185 6.97 0.61 2.45
N VAL A 186 6.83 1.86 2.05
CA VAL A 186 7.34 3.01 2.80
C VAL A 186 6.15 3.84 3.19
N VAL A 187 5.97 4.01 4.48
CA VAL A 187 4.84 4.74 5.05
C VAL A 187 5.33 5.94 5.85
N GLN A 188 4.44 6.86 6.13
CA GLN A 188 4.73 8.05 6.91
C GLN A 188 3.78 8.12 8.09
N ALA A 189 4.32 8.36 9.28
CA ALA A 189 3.57 8.58 10.49
C ALA A 189 2.96 9.99 10.53
N LYS A 190 1.77 10.10 11.15
CA LYS A 190 0.97 11.33 11.26
C LYS A 190 1.61 12.37 12.20
N TYR A 191 2.18 11.87 13.29
CA TYR A 191 2.83 12.66 14.33
C TYR A 191 4.32 12.32 14.38
N ASP A 192 5.11 13.03 15.16
CA ASP A 192 6.57 12.87 15.30
C ASP A 192 7.38 13.13 14.01
N ASN A 193 7.41 14.41 13.60
CA ASN A 193 8.25 14.92 12.52
C ASN A 193 8.07 14.21 11.17
N ARG A 194 6.91 13.61 10.95
CA ARG A 194 6.60 12.86 9.71
C ARG A 194 7.62 11.74 9.48
N GLN A 195 7.88 10.96 10.50
CA GLN A 195 8.84 9.87 10.45
C GLN A 195 8.48 8.87 9.35
N LYS A 196 9.48 8.48 8.58
CA LYS A 196 9.34 7.44 7.56
C LYS A 196 9.60 6.09 8.19
N ILE A 197 8.77 5.14 7.84
CA ILE A 197 8.86 3.76 8.29
C ILE A 197 8.92 2.88 7.05
N THR A 198 9.93 2.02 6.98
CA THR A 198 10.03 1.04 5.92
C THR A 198 9.56 -0.32 6.42
N LEU A 199 8.63 -0.91 5.70
CA LEU A 199 8.05 -2.22 5.97
C LEU A 199 8.50 -3.20 4.88
N VAL A 200 9.07 -4.34 5.26
CA VAL A 200 9.47 -5.39 4.31
C VAL A 200 8.92 -6.73 4.78
N TYR A 201 8.07 -7.34 3.97
CA TYR A 201 7.50 -8.65 4.25
C TYR A 201 8.36 -9.77 3.67
N ASP A 202 8.70 -10.75 4.50
CA ASP A 202 9.34 -12.01 4.10
C ASP A 202 8.31 -13.14 4.12
N SER A 203 7.90 -13.59 2.93
CA SER A 203 6.92 -14.67 2.79
C SER A 203 7.47 -16.05 3.16
N SER A 204 8.79 -16.26 3.14
CA SER A 204 9.39 -17.53 3.49
C SER A 204 9.29 -17.80 4.99
N ASN A 205 9.44 -16.77 5.80
CA ASN A 205 9.38 -16.83 7.26
C ASN A 205 8.07 -16.28 7.83
N ARG A 206 7.19 -15.75 6.99
CA ARG A 206 5.99 -15.02 7.41
C ARG A 206 6.31 -13.95 8.46
N SER A 207 7.33 -13.15 8.18
CA SER A 207 7.79 -12.10 9.07
C SER A 207 7.70 -10.72 8.41
N LEU A 208 7.53 -9.69 9.23
CA LEU A 208 7.51 -8.29 8.83
C LEU A 208 8.70 -7.57 9.45
N SER A 209 9.63 -7.11 8.64
CA SER A 209 10.67 -6.19 9.09
C SER A 209 10.11 -4.78 9.12
N VAL A 210 10.23 -4.12 10.26
CA VAL A 210 9.83 -2.73 10.49
C VAL A 210 11.09 -1.94 10.79
N ASP A 211 11.47 -1.05 9.90
CA ASP A 211 12.60 -0.14 10.07
C ASP A 211 12.05 1.26 10.36
N ILE A 212 12.23 1.69 11.60
CA ILE A 212 11.80 3.00 12.08
C ILE A 212 13.03 3.90 12.06
N ASP A 213 13.02 4.94 11.24
CA ASP A 213 14.13 5.87 11.11
C ASP A 213 14.61 6.34 12.50
N GLN A 214 15.92 6.20 12.76
CA GLN A 214 16.61 6.49 14.03
C GLN A 214 16.34 5.55 15.22
N GLN A 215 15.42 4.58 15.14
CA GLN A 215 15.17 3.61 16.23
C GLN A 215 15.69 2.21 15.93
N GLY A 216 15.89 1.88 14.68
CA GLY A 216 16.43 0.59 14.24
C GLY A 216 15.40 -0.29 13.53
N THR A 217 15.83 -1.50 13.23
CA THR A 217 15.04 -2.49 12.49
C THR A 217 14.57 -3.61 13.40
N TYR A 218 13.29 -3.92 13.40
CA TYR A 218 12.66 -5.00 14.15
C TYR A 218 12.06 -6.01 13.18
N VAL A 219 12.21 -7.30 13.49
CA VAL A 219 11.61 -8.40 12.71
C VAL A 219 10.48 -9.00 13.50
N LEU A 220 9.25 -8.73 13.07
CA LEU A 220 8.02 -9.12 13.75
C LEU A 220 7.48 -10.43 13.16
N SER A 221 6.90 -11.27 14.00
CA SER A 221 6.13 -12.45 13.61
C SER A 221 4.64 -12.13 13.58
N LEU A 222 3.90 -12.79 12.71
CA LEU A 222 2.45 -12.66 12.67
C LEU A 222 1.86 -13.20 13.97
N ASN A 223 1.07 -12.39 14.65
CA ASN A 223 0.39 -12.82 15.87
C ASN A 223 -0.75 -13.77 15.50
N GLN A 224 -0.59 -15.04 15.82
CA GLN A 224 -1.58 -16.09 15.51
C GLN A 224 -2.64 -16.27 16.63
N GLU A 225 -2.53 -15.53 17.73
CA GLU A 225 -3.45 -15.72 18.87
C GLU A 225 -4.89 -15.25 18.60
N GLY A 226 -5.13 -14.46 17.55
CA GLY A 226 -6.47 -14.01 17.15
C GLY A 226 -7.32 -15.04 16.36
N ASN A 227 -6.73 -16.09 15.82
CA ASN A 227 -7.42 -17.03 14.90
C ASN A 227 -7.92 -18.34 15.55
N ASN A 228 -7.82 -18.51 16.85
CA ASN A 228 -8.30 -19.70 17.56
C ASN A 228 -9.59 -19.45 18.37
N LEU A 229 -10.60 -18.84 17.76
CA LEU A 229 -11.98 -18.95 18.28
C LEU A 229 -12.85 -19.62 17.19
N ARG A 230 -13.04 -20.92 17.43
CA ARG A 230 -14.08 -21.75 16.76
C ARG A 230 -15.47 -21.29 17.16
#